data_4a22637fe2ce4482bb736f36990dc122
#
_entry.id   4a22637fe2ce4482bb736f36990dc122
#
_cell.length_a   1.000
_cell.length_b   1.000
_cell.length_c   1.000
_cell.angle_alpha   90.00
_cell.angle_beta   90.00
_cell.angle_gamma   90.00
#
_symmetry.space_group_name_H-M   'P 1'
#
loop_
_entity.id
_entity.type
_entity.pdbx_description
1 polymer ?
#
loop_
_entity_poly.entity_id
_entity_poly.type
_entity_poly.pdbx_seq_one_letter_code
_entity_poly.pdbx_strand_id
1 'polypeptide(L)'
;MLYLRNLTYHPTASPKAILQAINLELPPQKLGLIIGPSGSGKSTLLEILSGLADPTTGGVFWREQGLIAEELQQLAGLVFQFPERHFCGGTILEELRLGHPELAIEQVRQALTAVGLDHLSLSASPTDLSGGQQRRLALAVQLIRQPNVLLLDEPTAGLDWSMRRQLVNLLAKLKKDWTLLVVTHDAGDMLPIADYCWTLDHGVLRSGVREKR
;
A
#
# COMPACT_ATOMS: atom_id res chain seq x y z
N MET A 1 -12.11 -8.51 -6.43
CA MET A 1 -10.94 -8.71 -7.27
C MET A 1 -10.61 -7.39 -7.92
N LEU A 2 -9.36 -6.98 -7.85
CA LEU A 2 -8.83 -5.75 -8.46
C LEU A 2 -8.34 -6.07 -9.87
N TYR A 3 -8.74 -5.26 -10.86
CA TYR A 3 -8.26 -5.36 -12.24
C TYR A 3 -7.75 -4.02 -12.74
N LEU A 4 -6.68 -4.05 -13.50
CA LEU A 4 -6.24 -2.95 -14.37
C LEU A 4 -6.42 -3.40 -15.81
N ARG A 5 -7.05 -2.56 -16.64
CA ARG A 5 -7.30 -2.89 -18.05
C ARG A 5 -6.73 -1.78 -18.93
N ASN A 6 -5.65 -2.11 -19.64
CA ASN A 6 -4.95 -1.23 -20.58
C ASN A 6 -4.66 0.17 -20.00
N LEU A 7 -4.34 0.22 -18.69
CA LEU A 7 -4.12 1.46 -17.97
C LEU A 7 -2.84 2.12 -18.49
N THR A 8 -2.97 3.33 -19.01
CA THR A 8 -1.87 4.15 -19.49
C THR A 8 -1.88 5.49 -18.77
N TYR A 9 -0.71 5.98 -18.40
CA TYR A 9 -0.57 7.30 -17.80
C TYR A 9 0.53 8.09 -18.51
N HIS A 10 0.11 9.23 -19.08
CA HIS A 10 0.98 10.13 -19.81
C HIS A 10 0.76 11.56 -19.30
N PRO A 11 1.60 12.05 -18.37
CA PRO A 11 1.51 13.44 -17.91
C PRO A 11 1.70 14.41 -19.08
N THR A 12 0.91 15.48 -19.08
CA THR A 12 0.92 16.49 -20.16
C THR A 12 2.32 17.12 -20.39
N ALA A 13 3.13 17.23 -19.34
CA ALA A 13 4.48 17.79 -19.40
C ALA A 13 5.58 16.76 -19.76
N SER A 14 5.25 15.48 -19.90
CA SER A 14 6.22 14.42 -20.19
C SER A 14 6.26 14.08 -21.67
N PRO A 15 7.45 13.89 -22.29
CA PRO A 15 7.55 13.43 -23.68
C PRO A 15 7.15 11.95 -23.86
N LYS A 16 7.06 11.18 -22.79
CA LYS A 16 6.77 9.74 -22.82
C LYS A 16 5.76 9.36 -21.74
N ALA A 17 4.96 8.34 -22.03
CA ALA A 17 4.09 7.73 -21.04
C ALA A 17 4.93 7.11 -19.91
N ILE A 18 4.50 7.34 -18.65
CA ILE A 18 5.09 6.72 -17.46
C ILE A 18 4.61 5.29 -17.31
N LEU A 19 3.32 5.02 -17.62
CA LEU A 19 2.74 3.68 -17.61
C LEU A 19 2.11 3.41 -18.98
N GLN A 20 2.29 2.19 -19.49
CA GLN A 20 1.93 1.82 -20.86
C GLN A 20 1.11 0.54 -20.86
N ALA A 21 -0.20 0.65 -21.12
CA ALA A 21 -1.13 -0.46 -21.26
C ALA A 21 -1.01 -1.52 -20.15
N ILE A 22 -0.95 -1.07 -18.89
CA ILE A 22 -0.84 -1.95 -17.73
C ILE A 22 -2.08 -2.82 -17.61
N ASN A 23 -1.86 -4.12 -17.52
CA ASN A 23 -2.89 -5.12 -17.24
C ASN A 23 -2.46 -5.92 -16.01
N LEU A 24 -3.34 -6.04 -15.01
CA LEU A 24 -3.09 -6.73 -13.75
C LEU A 24 -4.40 -7.28 -13.21
N GLU A 25 -4.31 -8.46 -12.61
CA GLU A 25 -5.41 -9.08 -11.88
C GLU A 25 -4.92 -9.52 -10.50
N LEU A 26 -5.55 -9.00 -9.44
CA LEU A 26 -5.23 -9.37 -8.07
C LEU A 26 -6.49 -9.82 -7.34
N PRO A 27 -6.60 -11.11 -7.02
CA PRO A 27 -7.70 -11.65 -6.24
C PRO A 27 -7.75 -11.08 -4.81
N PRO A 28 -8.94 -11.08 -4.16
CA PRO A 28 -9.05 -10.66 -2.77
C PRO A 28 -8.21 -11.56 -1.84
N GLN A 29 -7.77 -10.99 -0.73
CA GLN A 29 -6.98 -11.69 0.30
C GLN A 29 -5.69 -12.32 -0.26
N LYS A 30 -5.06 -11.64 -1.21
CA LYS A 30 -3.77 -12.01 -1.79
C LYS A 30 -2.79 -10.86 -1.70
N LEU A 31 -1.51 -11.21 -1.65
CA LEU A 31 -0.43 -10.26 -1.75
C LEU A 31 0.13 -10.28 -3.17
N GLY A 32 -0.07 -9.17 -3.89
CA GLY A 32 0.62 -8.87 -5.15
C GLY A 32 1.90 -8.09 -4.88
N LEU A 33 2.98 -8.46 -5.57
CA LEU A 33 4.27 -7.79 -5.50
C LEU A 33 4.66 -7.28 -6.88
N ILE A 34 4.91 -5.98 -7.00
CA ILE A 34 5.46 -5.36 -8.21
C ILE A 34 6.89 -4.94 -7.94
N ILE A 35 7.81 -5.50 -8.71
CA ILE A 35 9.25 -5.25 -8.61
C ILE A 35 9.69 -4.39 -9.79
N GLY A 36 10.59 -3.45 -9.57
CA GLY A 36 11.18 -2.67 -10.65
C GLY A 36 12.17 -1.63 -10.18
N PRO A 37 13.04 -1.13 -11.06
CA PRO A 37 14.01 -0.11 -10.73
C PRO A 37 13.35 1.21 -10.32
N SER A 38 14.11 2.09 -9.67
CA SER A 38 13.64 3.46 -9.40
C SER A 38 13.28 4.17 -10.71
N GLY A 39 12.18 4.91 -10.72
CA GLY A 39 11.67 5.59 -11.92
C GLY A 39 10.92 4.71 -12.91
N SER A 40 10.65 3.43 -12.61
CA SER A 40 9.86 2.56 -13.51
C SER A 40 8.35 2.85 -13.54
N GLY A 41 7.84 3.72 -12.65
CA GLY A 41 6.42 4.09 -12.57
C GLY A 41 5.65 3.44 -11.42
N LYS A 42 6.33 2.76 -10.46
CA LYS A 42 5.68 2.04 -9.33
C LYS A 42 4.84 2.95 -8.45
N SER A 43 5.41 4.07 -7.97
CA SER A 43 4.68 5.02 -7.13
C SER A 43 3.54 5.68 -7.88
N THR A 44 3.74 6.03 -9.16
CA THR A 44 2.69 6.56 -10.04
C THR A 44 1.53 5.56 -10.19
N LEU A 45 1.83 4.27 -10.30
CA LEU A 45 0.79 3.25 -10.34
C LEU A 45 -0.02 3.22 -9.04
N LEU A 46 0.65 3.33 -7.88
CA LEU A 46 -0.05 3.38 -6.58
C LEU A 46 -0.87 4.68 -6.43
N GLU A 47 -0.36 5.83 -6.91
CA GLU A 47 -1.11 7.09 -6.93
C GLU A 47 -2.41 6.97 -7.71
N ILE A 48 -2.39 6.33 -8.88
CA ILE A 48 -3.61 6.08 -9.67
C ILE A 48 -4.55 5.12 -8.92
N LEU A 49 -4.04 4.03 -8.36
CA LEU A 49 -4.83 3.05 -7.63
C LEU A 49 -5.45 3.60 -6.34
N SER A 50 -4.89 4.67 -5.79
CA SER A 50 -5.42 5.38 -4.62
C SER A 50 -6.29 6.59 -4.97
N GLY A 51 -6.54 6.86 -6.27
CA GLY A 51 -7.33 8.00 -6.72
C GLY A 51 -6.66 9.35 -6.54
N LEU A 52 -5.32 9.38 -6.46
CA LEU A 52 -4.52 10.63 -6.40
C LEU A 52 -4.12 11.14 -7.78
N ALA A 53 -4.22 10.30 -8.80
CA ALA A 53 -3.99 10.65 -10.20
C ALA A 53 -4.95 9.86 -11.10
N ASP A 54 -5.36 10.47 -12.21
CA ASP A 54 -6.24 9.84 -13.18
C ASP A 54 -5.43 9.21 -14.32
N PRO A 55 -5.77 7.98 -14.78
CA PRO A 55 -5.14 7.40 -15.94
C PRO A 55 -5.51 8.20 -17.21
N THR A 56 -4.60 8.27 -18.18
CA THR A 56 -4.88 8.92 -19.47
C THR A 56 -5.83 8.06 -20.31
N THR A 57 -5.66 6.75 -20.27
CA THR A 57 -6.57 5.78 -20.92
C THR A 57 -6.62 4.49 -20.10
N GLY A 58 -7.61 3.64 -20.39
CA GLY A 58 -7.87 2.43 -19.62
C GLY A 58 -8.49 2.76 -18.26
N GLY A 59 -8.33 1.87 -17.27
CA GLY A 59 -8.94 2.13 -15.98
C GLY A 59 -8.68 1.06 -14.94
N VAL A 60 -9.16 1.36 -13.73
CA VAL A 60 -9.15 0.50 -12.55
C VAL A 60 -10.55 -0.03 -12.32
N PHE A 61 -10.66 -1.32 -12.02
CA PHE A 61 -11.95 -1.99 -11.81
C PHE A 61 -11.93 -2.80 -10.52
N TRP A 62 -13.02 -2.74 -9.80
CA TRP A 62 -13.27 -3.60 -8.65
C TRP A 62 -14.53 -4.41 -8.86
N ARG A 63 -14.43 -5.76 -8.80
CA ARG A 63 -15.56 -6.66 -9.07
C ARG A 63 -16.30 -6.34 -10.39
N GLU A 64 -15.53 -6.13 -11.47
CA GLU A 64 -16.00 -5.77 -12.82
C GLU A 64 -16.57 -4.34 -12.97
N GLN A 65 -16.73 -3.58 -11.91
CA GLN A 65 -17.14 -2.18 -11.96
C GLN A 65 -15.92 -1.27 -12.15
N GLY A 66 -15.94 -0.41 -13.17
CA GLY A 66 -14.94 0.65 -13.34
C GLY A 66 -15.09 1.70 -12.25
N LEU A 67 -13.97 2.14 -11.67
CA LEU A 67 -13.95 3.08 -10.56
C LEU A 67 -13.38 4.42 -10.98
N ILE A 68 -13.96 5.50 -10.44
CA ILE A 68 -13.46 6.87 -10.51
C ILE A 68 -12.56 7.18 -9.29
N ALA A 69 -11.89 8.33 -9.31
CA ALA A 69 -10.93 8.72 -8.28
C ALA A 69 -11.51 8.68 -6.86
N GLU A 70 -12.70 9.22 -6.66
CA GLU A 70 -13.38 9.25 -5.35
C GLU A 70 -13.68 7.84 -4.82
N GLU A 71 -14.09 6.92 -5.69
CA GLU A 71 -14.35 5.53 -5.31
C GLU A 71 -13.04 4.79 -5.00
N LEU A 72 -11.95 5.10 -5.71
CA LEU A 72 -10.61 4.57 -5.42
C LEU A 72 -10.08 5.04 -4.07
N GLN A 73 -10.30 6.30 -3.68
CA GLN A 73 -9.93 6.84 -2.36
C GLN A 73 -10.67 6.13 -1.21
N GLN A 74 -11.87 5.63 -1.46
CA GLN A 74 -12.62 4.83 -0.47
C GLN A 74 -12.19 3.36 -0.48
N LEU A 75 -11.86 2.81 -1.64
CA LEU A 75 -11.47 1.42 -1.82
C LEU A 75 -10.08 1.13 -1.23
N ALA A 76 -9.12 2.04 -1.45
CA ALA A 76 -7.71 1.81 -1.22
C ALA A 76 -7.15 2.63 -0.05
N GLY A 77 -6.34 1.99 0.78
CA GLY A 77 -5.47 2.67 1.74
C GLY A 77 -4.04 2.69 1.21
N LEU A 78 -3.41 3.87 1.16
CA LEU A 78 -2.04 4.03 0.68
C LEU A 78 -1.09 4.33 1.83
N VAL A 79 -0.03 3.52 1.94
CA VAL A 79 1.12 3.77 2.82
C VAL A 79 2.32 4.15 1.94
N PHE A 80 2.75 5.40 2.06
CA PHE A 80 3.89 5.95 1.33
C PHE A 80 5.23 5.39 1.81
N GLN A 81 6.25 5.58 0.99
CA GLN A 81 7.63 5.34 1.35
C GLN A 81 8.06 6.24 2.48
N PHE A 82 8.41 6.12 3.58
CA PHE A 82 8.66 7.04 4.72
C PHE A 82 7.39 7.70 5.28
N PRO A 83 6.42 6.88 5.72
CA PRO A 83 5.12 7.38 6.19
C PRO A 83 5.24 8.25 7.44
N GLU A 84 6.33 8.14 8.19
CA GLU A 84 6.65 8.97 9.36
C GLU A 84 6.73 10.48 9.06
N ARG A 85 6.93 10.84 7.79
CA ARG A 85 6.94 12.24 7.33
C ARG A 85 5.55 12.82 7.11
N HIS A 86 4.53 11.99 7.20
CA HIS A 86 3.14 12.34 6.89
C HIS A 86 2.24 12.34 8.12
N PHE A 87 2.76 12.05 9.31
CA PHE A 87 1.98 12.15 10.55
C PHE A 87 1.65 13.61 10.85
N CYS A 88 0.37 13.88 11.11
CA CYS A 88 -0.20 15.20 11.37
C CYS A 88 -0.70 15.34 12.81
N GLY A 89 -1.04 14.24 13.47
CA GLY A 89 -1.50 14.22 14.87
C GLY A 89 -0.36 14.42 15.85
N GLY A 90 -0.57 15.21 16.90
CA GLY A 90 0.37 15.35 18.00
C GLY A 90 0.43 14.11 18.90
N THR A 91 -0.62 13.27 18.85
CA THR A 91 -0.72 12.00 19.57
C THR A 91 -1.14 10.86 18.65
N ILE A 92 -0.87 9.61 19.08
CA ILE A 92 -1.33 8.41 18.35
C ILE A 92 -2.86 8.41 18.18
N LEU A 93 -3.59 8.86 19.21
CA LEU A 93 -5.05 8.96 19.14
C LEU A 93 -5.52 9.96 18.07
N GLU A 94 -4.92 11.14 18.05
CA GLU A 94 -5.23 12.19 17.07
C GLU A 94 -4.92 11.71 15.65
N GLU A 95 -3.76 11.08 15.46
CA GLU A 95 -3.36 10.54 14.15
C GLU A 95 -4.35 9.50 13.62
N LEU A 96 -4.76 8.53 14.46
CA LEU A 96 -5.71 7.49 14.08
C LEU A 96 -7.13 8.02 13.83
N ARG A 97 -7.50 9.14 14.47
CA ARG A 97 -8.80 9.82 14.30
C ARG A 97 -8.80 10.92 13.25
N LEU A 98 -7.69 11.13 12.55
CA LEU A 98 -7.58 12.19 11.55
C LEU A 98 -8.60 11.97 10.42
N GLY A 99 -9.52 12.94 10.25
CA GLY A 99 -10.65 12.82 9.33
C GLY A 99 -11.86 11.98 9.85
N HIS A 100 -11.71 11.32 11.00
CA HIS A 100 -12.70 10.41 11.60
C HIS A 100 -12.80 10.60 13.13
N PRO A 101 -13.16 11.79 13.63
CA PRO A 101 -13.18 12.08 15.07
C PRO A 101 -14.21 11.24 15.84
N GLU A 102 -15.19 10.67 15.15
CA GLU A 102 -16.25 9.81 15.69
C GLU A 102 -15.78 8.40 16.06
N LEU A 103 -14.60 7.96 15.61
CA LEU A 103 -14.11 6.61 15.88
C LEU A 103 -14.03 6.31 17.39
N ALA A 104 -14.64 5.21 17.80
CA ALA A 104 -14.60 4.76 19.19
C ALA A 104 -13.16 4.34 19.59
N ILE A 105 -12.83 4.52 20.86
CA ILE A 105 -11.52 4.09 21.40
C ILE A 105 -11.25 2.60 21.16
N GLU A 106 -12.29 1.80 21.17
CA GLU A 106 -12.19 0.35 20.92
C GLU A 106 -11.71 0.06 19.49
N GLN A 107 -12.21 0.77 18.48
CA GLN A 107 -11.76 0.65 17.08
C GLN A 107 -10.29 1.08 16.94
N VAL A 108 -9.89 2.16 17.64
CA VAL A 108 -8.50 2.61 17.70
C VAL A 108 -7.59 1.52 18.29
N ARG A 109 -8.01 0.91 19.40
CA ARG A 109 -7.28 -0.19 20.04
C ARG A 109 -7.18 -1.41 19.15
N GLN A 110 -8.25 -1.79 18.47
CA GLN A 110 -8.26 -2.92 17.53
C GLN A 110 -7.28 -2.69 16.37
N ALA A 111 -7.25 -1.48 15.80
CA ALA A 111 -6.29 -1.14 14.74
C ALA A 111 -4.84 -1.24 15.22
N LEU A 112 -4.53 -0.75 16.43
CA LEU A 112 -3.19 -0.89 17.02
C LEU A 112 -2.83 -2.34 17.30
N THR A 113 -3.76 -3.14 17.80
CA THR A 113 -3.58 -4.58 18.06
C THR A 113 -3.28 -5.32 16.75
N ALA A 114 -4.00 -5.01 15.67
CA ALA A 114 -3.78 -5.64 14.36
C ALA A 114 -2.34 -5.48 13.85
N VAL A 115 -1.66 -4.39 14.24
CA VAL A 115 -0.26 -4.11 13.85
C VAL A 115 0.75 -4.38 14.99
N GLY A 116 0.31 -4.91 16.14
CA GLY A 116 1.17 -5.24 17.29
C GLY A 116 1.70 -4.01 18.03
N LEU A 117 0.87 -2.97 18.15
CA LEU A 117 1.15 -1.72 18.87
C LEU A 117 0.18 -1.47 20.03
N ASP A 118 -0.51 -2.50 20.50
CA ASP A 118 -1.49 -2.45 21.58
C ASP A 118 -0.92 -1.97 22.94
N HIS A 119 0.38 -2.14 23.13
CA HIS A 119 1.12 -1.69 24.33
C HIS A 119 1.39 -0.19 24.38
N LEU A 120 1.18 0.55 23.29
CA LEU A 120 1.48 1.97 23.24
C LEU A 120 0.39 2.81 23.92
N SER A 121 0.83 3.91 24.57
CA SER A 121 -0.08 4.93 25.06
C SER A 121 -0.70 5.70 23.90
N LEU A 122 -2.01 5.92 23.94
CA LEU A 122 -2.71 6.72 22.94
C LEU A 122 -2.30 8.19 22.98
N SER A 123 -1.75 8.66 24.12
CA SER A 123 -1.23 10.03 24.28
C SER A 123 0.24 10.17 23.88
N ALA A 124 0.92 9.10 23.51
CA ALA A 124 2.30 9.17 23.03
C ALA A 124 2.36 9.89 21.68
N SER A 125 3.44 10.62 21.43
CA SER A 125 3.67 11.26 20.13
C SER A 125 4.10 10.22 19.08
N PRO A 126 3.57 10.27 17.85
CA PRO A 126 4.07 9.46 16.74
C PRO A 126 5.58 9.62 16.48
N THR A 127 6.14 10.80 16.79
CA THR A 127 7.57 11.12 16.60
C THR A 127 8.49 10.42 17.60
N ASP A 128 7.96 9.99 18.75
CA ASP A 128 8.73 9.30 19.78
C ASP A 128 8.88 7.79 19.50
N LEU A 129 8.20 7.29 18.48
CA LEU A 129 8.22 5.89 18.10
C LEU A 129 9.47 5.53 17.31
N SER A 130 9.94 4.28 17.45
CA SER A 130 10.98 3.75 16.56
C SER A 130 10.48 3.69 15.11
N GLY A 131 11.38 3.74 14.12
CA GLY A 131 11.00 3.68 12.70
C GLY A 131 10.10 2.48 12.34
N GLY A 132 10.35 1.32 12.95
CA GLY A 132 9.49 0.15 12.78
C GLY A 132 8.10 0.30 13.41
N GLN A 133 7.99 1.01 14.54
CA GLN A 133 6.71 1.34 15.16
C GLN A 133 5.95 2.38 14.33
N GLN A 134 6.64 3.40 13.83
CA GLN A 134 6.06 4.42 12.95
C GLN A 134 5.49 3.78 11.67
N ARG A 135 6.23 2.84 11.05
CA ARG A 135 5.76 2.09 9.88
C ARG A 135 4.49 1.28 10.18
N ARG A 136 4.44 0.65 11.35
CA ARG A 136 3.25 -0.09 11.80
C ARG A 136 2.09 0.83 12.18
N LEU A 137 2.37 2.00 12.76
CA LEU A 137 1.34 3.01 13.03
C LEU A 137 0.70 3.50 11.72
N ALA A 138 1.48 3.77 10.69
CA ALA A 138 0.96 4.16 9.37
C ALA A 138 0.06 3.07 8.75
N LEU A 139 0.38 1.79 8.98
CA LEU A 139 -0.52 0.69 8.60
C LEU A 139 -1.82 0.75 9.40
N ALA A 140 -1.78 0.98 10.72
CA ALA A 140 -2.97 1.09 11.56
C ALA A 140 -3.88 2.25 11.12
N VAL A 141 -3.31 3.40 10.73
CA VAL A 141 -4.04 4.57 10.18
C VAL A 141 -4.82 4.19 8.92
N GLN A 142 -4.26 3.34 8.06
CA GLN A 142 -4.99 2.89 6.88
C GLN A 142 -6.01 1.79 7.22
N LEU A 143 -5.64 0.83 8.06
CA LEU A 143 -6.51 -0.30 8.41
C LEU A 143 -7.76 0.10 9.16
N ILE A 144 -7.71 1.16 9.98
CA ILE A 144 -8.88 1.64 10.76
C ILE A 144 -10.02 2.09 9.84
N ARG A 145 -9.71 2.51 8.61
CA ARG A 145 -10.66 2.89 7.57
C ARG A 145 -11.27 1.67 6.84
N GLN A 146 -10.81 0.45 7.14
CA GLN A 146 -11.25 -0.81 6.55
C GLN A 146 -11.18 -0.82 5.01
N PRO A 147 -10.04 -0.48 4.40
CA PRO A 147 -9.91 -0.47 2.96
C PRO A 147 -10.05 -1.89 2.39
N ASN A 148 -10.54 -2.02 1.16
CA ASN A 148 -10.57 -3.31 0.47
C ASN A 148 -9.19 -3.71 -0.07
N VAL A 149 -8.37 -2.71 -0.39
CA VAL A 149 -7.00 -2.89 -0.89
C VAL A 149 -6.04 -2.00 -0.11
N LEU A 150 -4.95 -2.57 0.36
CA LEU A 150 -3.86 -1.84 1.00
C LEU A 150 -2.68 -1.75 0.03
N LEU A 151 -2.31 -0.54 -0.32
CA LEU A 151 -1.22 -0.20 -1.23
C LEU A 151 0.00 0.21 -0.42
N LEU A 152 1.17 -0.37 -0.71
CA LEU A 152 2.38 -0.17 0.08
C LEU A 152 3.54 0.20 -0.85
N ASP A 153 4.05 1.42 -0.70
CA ASP A 153 5.21 1.89 -1.45
C ASP A 153 6.49 1.66 -0.64
N GLU A 154 7.37 0.79 -1.13
CA GLU A 154 8.68 0.46 -0.53
C GLU A 154 8.61 0.24 1.00
N PRO A 155 7.73 -0.63 1.51
CA PRO A 155 7.42 -0.68 2.95
C PRO A 155 8.60 -1.06 3.84
N THR A 156 9.62 -1.72 3.30
CA THR A 156 10.84 -2.14 4.03
C THR A 156 12.03 -1.20 3.88
N ALA A 157 11.89 -0.14 3.08
CA ALA A 157 12.97 0.81 2.83
C ALA A 157 13.43 1.49 4.13
N GLY A 158 14.75 1.56 4.36
CA GLY A 158 15.33 2.22 5.53
C GLY A 158 15.20 1.46 6.85
N LEU A 159 14.57 0.29 6.88
CA LEU A 159 14.49 -0.56 8.08
C LEU A 159 15.72 -1.47 8.19
N ASP A 160 16.17 -1.71 9.43
CA ASP A 160 17.15 -2.75 9.71
C ASP A 160 16.56 -4.16 9.48
N TRP A 161 17.43 -5.18 9.50
CA TRP A 161 17.03 -6.56 9.22
C TRP A 161 15.93 -7.08 10.17
N SER A 162 16.01 -6.75 11.47
CA SER A 162 15.03 -7.20 12.46
C SER A 162 13.67 -6.58 12.23
N MET A 163 13.63 -5.26 11.99
CA MET A 163 12.39 -4.52 11.70
C MET A 163 11.77 -4.95 10.37
N ARG A 164 12.59 -5.18 9.32
CA ARG A 164 12.12 -5.74 8.04
C ARG A 164 11.40 -7.07 8.25
N ARG A 165 12.03 -8.01 8.96
CA ARG A 165 11.45 -9.32 9.22
C ARG A 165 10.12 -9.24 10.00
N GLN A 166 10.05 -8.35 11.00
CA GLN A 166 8.81 -8.12 11.75
C GLN A 166 7.70 -7.58 10.83
N LEU A 167 8.01 -6.62 9.97
CA LEU A 167 7.05 -6.04 9.03
C LEU A 167 6.58 -7.08 8.00
N VAL A 168 7.49 -7.87 7.43
CA VAL A 168 7.15 -8.95 6.48
C VAL A 168 6.22 -9.98 7.14
N ASN A 169 6.51 -10.39 8.37
CA ASN A 169 5.65 -11.29 9.12
C ASN A 169 4.26 -10.68 9.41
N LEU A 170 4.20 -9.38 9.67
CA LEU A 170 2.93 -8.67 9.82
C LEU A 170 2.13 -8.67 8.52
N LEU A 171 2.74 -8.32 7.38
CA LEU A 171 2.08 -8.32 6.07
C LEU A 171 1.60 -9.73 5.67
N ALA A 172 2.37 -10.78 6.01
CA ALA A 172 1.96 -12.16 5.81
C ALA A 172 0.72 -12.57 6.64
N LYS A 173 0.48 -11.92 7.78
CA LYS A 173 -0.74 -12.09 8.57
C LYS A 173 -1.89 -11.26 7.98
N LEU A 174 -1.64 -10.00 7.68
CA LEU A 174 -2.64 -9.07 7.17
C LEU A 174 -3.25 -9.52 5.83
N LYS A 175 -2.48 -10.17 4.94
CA LYS A 175 -2.99 -10.66 3.65
C LYS A 175 -4.10 -11.71 3.77
N LYS A 176 -4.34 -12.28 4.96
CA LYS A 176 -5.44 -13.24 5.19
C LYS A 176 -6.80 -12.54 5.21
N ASP A 177 -6.80 -11.28 5.62
CA ASP A 177 -8.01 -10.48 5.79
C ASP A 177 -8.12 -9.35 4.75
N TRP A 178 -6.98 -8.86 4.23
CA TRP A 178 -6.89 -7.76 3.27
C TRP A 178 -6.20 -8.17 1.97
N THR A 179 -6.57 -7.49 0.88
CA THR A 179 -5.81 -7.54 -0.37
C THR A 179 -4.66 -6.57 -0.27
N LEU A 180 -3.44 -7.02 -0.49
CA LEU A 180 -2.22 -6.20 -0.40
C LEU A 180 -1.58 -6.07 -1.77
N LEU A 181 -1.19 -4.85 -2.16
CA LEU A 181 -0.32 -4.61 -3.31
C LEU A 181 0.91 -3.87 -2.85
N VAL A 182 2.05 -4.53 -2.94
CA VAL A 182 3.36 -3.98 -2.54
C VAL A 182 4.16 -3.64 -3.78
N VAL A 183 4.76 -2.47 -3.81
CA VAL A 183 5.76 -2.13 -4.83
C VAL A 183 7.11 -1.95 -4.16
N THR A 184 8.17 -2.46 -4.79
CA THR A 184 9.55 -2.36 -4.28
C THR A 184 10.60 -2.53 -5.36
N HIS A 185 11.80 -2.01 -5.13
CA HIS A 185 12.97 -2.31 -5.94
C HIS A 185 13.79 -3.49 -5.34
N ASP A 186 13.56 -3.82 -4.05
CA ASP A 186 14.20 -4.94 -3.35
C ASP A 186 13.14 -5.97 -2.92
N ALA A 187 13.05 -7.05 -3.69
CA ALA A 187 12.03 -8.06 -3.51
C ALA A 187 12.39 -9.16 -2.50
N GLY A 188 13.65 -9.25 -2.07
CA GLY A 188 14.20 -10.39 -1.34
C GLY A 188 13.33 -10.87 -0.18
N ASP A 189 12.92 -9.93 0.68
CA ASP A 189 12.11 -10.24 1.87
C ASP A 189 10.62 -10.48 1.55
N MET A 190 10.10 -9.91 0.46
CA MET A 190 8.67 -9.95 0.11
C MET A 190 8.30 -11.16 -0.76
N LEU A 191 9.22 -11.63 -1.60
CA LEU A 191 8.97 -12.78 -2.49
C LEU A 191 8.42 -14.02 -1.77
N PRO A 192 8.93 -14.42 -0.59
CA PRO A 192 8.41 -15.61 0.10
C PRO A 192 6.92 -15.52 0.48
N ILE A 193 6.41 -14.32 0.74
CA ILE A 193 5.03 -14.10 1.17
C ILE A 193 4.09 -13.65 0.05
N ALA A 194 4.63 -13.30 -1.14
CA ALA A 194 3.84 -12.88 -2.29
C ALA A 194 3.09 -14.05 -2.92
N ASP A 195 1.83 -13.84 -3.30
CA ASP A 195 1.01 -14.80 -4.05
C ASP A 195 1.14 -14.57 -5.56
N TYR A 196 1.29 -13.31 -5.96
CA TYR A 196 1.47 -12.85 -7.34
C TYR A 196 2.69 -11.96 -7.42
N CYS A 197 3.41 -12.03 -8.53
CA CYS A 197 4.60 -11.20 -8.76
C CYS A 197 4.61 -10.67 -10.19
N TRP A 198 4.91 -9.39 -10.34
CA TRP A 198 5.09 -8.70 -11.61
C TRP A 198 6.38 -7.90 -11.60
N THR A 199 6.93 -7.68 -12.77
CA THR A 199 8.04 -6.75 -12.97
C THR A 199 7.55 -5.54 -13.76
N LEU A 200 7.77 -4.35 -13.22
CA LEU A 200 7.50 -3.08 -13.89
C LEU A 200 8.83 -2.49 -14.36
N ASP A 201 8.99 -2.38 -15.66
CA ASP A 201 10.19 -1.83 -16.27
C ASP A 201 9.81 -0.86 -17.40
N HIS A 202 10.37 0.36 -17.37
CA HIS A 202 10.07 1.42 -18.34
C HIS A 202 8.57 1.60 -18.62
N GLY A 203 7.74 1.53 -17.58
CA GLY A 203 6.29 1.71 -17.69
C GLY A 203 5.53 0.49 -18.23
N VAL A 204 6.19 -0.62 -18.49
CA VAL A 204 5.57 -1.87 -18.96
C VAL A 204 5.55 -2.91 -17.84
N LEU A 205 4.37 -3.44 -17.53
CA LEU A 205 4.19 -4.50 -16.55
C LEU A 205 4.28 -5.87 -17.23
N ARG A 206 5.11 -6.74 -16.67
CA ARG A 206 5.25 -8.13 -17.13
C ARG A 206 4.93 -9.07 -15.98
N SER A 207 4.17 -10.12 -16.26
CA SER A 207 3.90 -11.17 -15.29
C SER A 207 5.20 -11.91 -14.95
N GLY A 208 5.58 -11.92 -13.68
CA GLY A 208 6.64 -12.77 -13.18
C GLY A 208 6.07 -14.16 -12.93
N VAL A 209 6.64 -15.17 -13.57
CA VAL A 209 6.27 -16.56 -13.30
C VAL A 209 6.77 -16.91 -11.91
N ARG A 210 5.87 -17.14 -10.95
CA ARG A 210 6.23 -17.83 -9.71
C ARG A 210 6.27 -19.33 -10.04
N GLU A 211 7.46 -19.89 -10.26
CA GLU A 211 7.63 -21.33 -10.14
C GLU A 211 7.30 -21.72 -8.70
N LYS A 212 6.13 -22.33 -8.52
CA LYS A 212 5.83 -23.04 -7.27
C LYS A 212 6.81 -24.21 -7.18
N ARG A 213 7.86 -24.05 -6.36
CA ARG A 213 8.61 -25.21 -5.86
C ARG A 213 7.86 -25.83 -4.69
#